data_449d4421cf1213842bdc3cf23fef88f2
#
_entry.id   449d4421cf1213842bdc3cf23fef88f2
#
_cell.length_a   1.000
_cell.length_b   1.000
_cell.length_c   1.000
_cell.angle_alpha   90.00
_cell.angle_beta   90.00
_cell.angle_gamma   90.00
#
_symmetry.space_group_name_H-M   'P 1'
#
loop_
_entity.id
_entity.type
_entity.pdbx_description
1 polymer ?
#
loop_
_entity_poly.entity_id
_entity_poly.type
_entity_poly.pdbx_seq_one_letter_code
_entity_poly.pdbx_strand_id
1 'polypeptide(L)'
;ALAAAAVYGSTQEMSQTQESGSGLQLFRGKETIYCWYSDEALSGYINAAAVSFGEQNNGVRVIPVLTSDSEYLEAINQETLHSDQIPDIYLLSSDSLEKAYLAGLASKVPDTVGICNTDHFSQAALSAVTYDQKLIGYPVYFDTSALVYNEDYLRTWATQQAEKERAGSSENDEPIGEGEEIIEEDSLPEDQTTEQVTADEAAVNALAEQYFAEALPSTVDDLLNIADTFDAPEGVEGVMKWDVNNI
;
A
#
# COMPACT_ATOMS: atom_id res chain seq x y z
N ALA A 1 -5.07 -1.08 -3.10
CA ALA A 1 -4.75 -1.33 -1.69
C ALA A 1 -5.87 -2.15 -1.08
N LEU A 2 -5.59 -3.38 -0.67
CA LEU A 2 -6.53 -4.22 0.08
C LEU A 2 -6.37 -3.86 1.56
N ALA A 3 -7.39 -3.29 2.17
CA ALA A 3 -7.46 -3.14 3.62
C ALA A 3 -8.54 -4.09 4.12
N ALA A 4 -8.20 -5.02 5.00
CA ALA A 4 -9.18 -5.83 5.69
C ALA A 4 -9.65 -5.09 6.94
N ALA A 5 -10.95 -5.02 7.15
CA ALA A 5 -11.57 -4.42 8.31
C ALA A 5 -12.37 -5.48 9.07
N ALA A 6 -12.24 -5.53 10.39
CA ALA A 6 -13.13 -6.32 11.22
C ALA A 6 -14.40 -5.51 11.50
N VAL A 7 -15.54 -6.07 11.16
CA VAL A 7 -16.85 -5.42 11.30
C VAL A 7 -17.63 -6.10 12.42
N TYR A 8 -18.15 -5.30 13.32
CA TYR A 8 -18.96 -5.75 14.44
C TYR A 8 -20.43 -5.81 14.04
N GLY A 9 -21.00 -7.00 14.01
CA GLY A 9 -22.43 -7.19 13.84
C GLY A 9 -23.19 -6.75 15.09
N SER A 10 -24.25 -5.95 14.93
CA SER A 10 -25.09 -5.55 16.05
C SER A 10 -25.93 -6.72 16.54
N THR A 11 -25.60 -7.29 17.68
CA THR A 11 -26.53 -8.14 18.42
C THR A 11 -27.67 -7.27 18.92
N GLN A 12 -28.89 -7.60 18.52
CA GLN A 12 -30.09 -7.01 19.10
C GLN A 12 -30.12 -7.26 20.62
N GLU A 13 -30.49 -6.24 21.37
CA GLU A 13 -30.76 -6.33 22.78
C GLU A 13 -31.76 -7.47 23.06
N MET A 14 -31.27 -8.58 23.59
CA MET A 14 -32.16 -9.55 24.20
C MET A 14 -32.69 -8.95 25.48
N SER A 15 -34.00 -8.77 25.50
CA SER A 15 -34.78 -8.33 26.64
C SER A 15 -34.43 -9.12 27.90
N GLN A 16 -34.00 -8.41 28.94
CA GLN A 16 -33.82 -8.95 30.29
C GLN A 16 -35.17 -9.42 30.81
N THR A 17 -35.34 -10.73 30.84
CA THR A 17 -36.33 -11.35 31.72
C THR A 17 -35.66 -11.58 33.05
N GLN A 18 -36.02 -10.76 34.03
CA GLN A 18 -35.55 -10.86 35.39
C GLN A 18 -36.31 -12.03 36.06
N GLU A 19 -35.66 -13.19 36.20
CA GLU A 19 -36.10 -14.22 37.14
C GLU A 19 -35.07 -14.35 38.25
N SER A 20 -35.51 -13.95 39.44
CA SER A 20 -34.84 -14.21 40.70
C SER A 20 -34.93 -15.70 41.03
N GLY A 21 -33.83 -16.42 40.96
CA GLY A 21 -33.65 -17.81 41.35
C GLY A 21 -32.25 -18.05 41.89
N SER A 22 -32.10 -18.02 43.21
CA SER A 22 -30.92 -18.47 43.94
C SER A 22 -30.67 -19.95 43.71
N GLY A 23 -29.62 -20.33 42.98
CA GLY A 23 -29.23 -21.73 42.88
C GLY A 23 -28.26 -22.01 41.72
N LEU A 24 -26.98 -22.26 42.06
CA LEU A 24 -25.98 -22.93 41.23
C LEU A 24 -25.57 -22.25 39.88
N GLN A 25 -24.81 -21.18 39.99
CA GLN A 25 -24.02 -20.59 38.84
C GLN A 25 -22.78 -21.46 38.47
N LEU A 26 -22.91 -22.79 38.40
CA LEU A 26 -21.75 -23.66 38.18
C LEU A 26 -21.51 -24.06 36.69
N PHE A 27 -22.40 -23.69 35.78
CA PHE A 27 -22.24 -23.97 34.35
C PHE A 27 -22.77 -22.80 33.49
N ARG A 28 -22.25 -21.61 33.66
CA ARG A 28 -22.44 -20.58 32.63
C ARG A 28 -21.55 -21.00 31.47
N GLY A 29 -22.12 -21.50 30.38
CA GLY A 29 -21.42 -21.82 29.15
C GLY A 29 -20.65 -20.58 28.70
N LYS A 30 -19.46 -20.77 28.12
CA LYS A 30 -18.71 -19.67 27.53
C LYS A 30 -19.57 -19.05 26.42
N GLU A 31 -19.64 -17.75 26.39
CA GLU A 31 -20.20 -17.01 25.26
C GLU A 31 -19.35 -17.29 23.98
N THR A 32 -20.02 -17.66 22.91
CA THR A 32 -19.34 -18.01 21.67
C THR A 32 -19.45 -16.85 20.70
N ILE A 33 -18.30 -16.44 20.13
CA ILE A 33 -18.17 -15.41 19.09
C ILE A 33 -17.67 -16.07 17.82
N TYR A 34 -18.41 -15.98 16.73
CA TYR A 34 -18.00 -16.45 15.41
C TYR A 34 -17.27 -15.35 14.67
N CYS A 35 -16.00 -15.62 14.28
CA CYS A 35 -15.16 -14.71 13.53
C CYS A 35 -14.94 -15.28 12.13
N TRP A 36 -15.59 -14.69 11.12
CA TRP A 36 -15.48 -15.14 9.74
C TRP A 36 -14.37 -14.41 8.99
N TYR A 37 -13.70 -15.12 8.10
CA TYR A 37 -12.67 -14.58 7.22
C TYR A 37 -12.55 -15.42 5.95
N SER A 38 -12.07 -14.83 4.84
CA SER A 38 -11.93 -15.52 3.55
C SER A 38 -10.49 -15.77 3.11
N ASP A 39 -9.52 -15.07 3.69
CA ASP A 39 -8.11 -15.23 3.36
C ASP A 39 -7.49 -16.38 4.17
N GLU A 40 -7.18 -17.51 3.50
CA GLU A 40 -6.55 -18.69 4.12
C GLU A 40 -5.18 -18.35 4.72
N ALA A 41 -4.44 -17.39 4.16
CA ALA A 41 -3.12 -16.99 4.67
C ALA A 41 -3.20 -16.44 6.10
N LEU A 42 -4.34 -15.89 6.50
CA LEU A 42 -4.58 -15.38 7.85
C LEU A 42 -4.93 -16.44 8.87
N SER A 43 -5.19 -17.70 8.47
CA SER A 43 -5.69 -18.76 9.35
C SER A 43 -4.79 -18.98 10.58
N GLY A 44 -3.49 -19.00 10.40
CA GLY A 44 -2.53 -19.16 11.50
C GLY A 44 -2.63 -18.03 12.52
N TYR A 45 -2.69 -16.80 12.05
CA TYR A 45 -2.80 -15.61 12.90
C TYR A 45 -4.14 -15.54 13.64
N ILE A 46 -5.25 -15.71 12.94
CA ILE A 46 -6.60 -15.62 13.52
C ILE A 46 -6.83 -16.71 14.57
N ASN A 47 -6.40 -17.95 14.29
CA ASN A 47 -6.49 -19.03 15.27
C ASN A 47 -5.67 -18.74 16.53
N ALA A 48 -4.44 -18.27 16.39
CA ALA A 48 -3.60 -17.88 17.54
C ALA A 48 -4.22 -16.73 18.33
N ALA A 49 -4.75 -15.72 17.66
CA ALA A 49 -5.45 -14.60 18.30
C ALA A 49 -6.71 -15.04 19.05
N ALA A 50 -7.51 -15.94 18.47
CA ALA A 50 -8.71 -16.50 19.10
C ALA A 50 -8.38 -17.29 20.38
N VAL A 51 -7.33 -18.09 20.35
CA VAL A 51 -6.85 -18.83 21.55
C VAL A 51 -6.38 -17.85 22.62
N SER A 52 -5.50 -16.91 22.27
CA SER A 52 -4.95 -15.92 23.21
C SER A 52 -6.06 -15.07 23.84
N PHE A 53 -7.05 -14.64 23.05
CA PHE A 53 -8.20 -13.90 23.56
C PHE A 53 -9.03 -14.72 24.54
N GLY A 54 -9.29 -15.99 24.23
CA GLY A 54 -10.04 -16.92 25.09
C GLY A 54 -9.32 -17.24 26.41
N GLU A 55 -7.99 -17.26 26.42
CA GLU A 55 -7.17 -17.41 27.63
C GLU A 55 -7.26 -16.19 28.55
N GLN A 56 -7.28 -14.99 27.98
CA GLN A 56 -7.38 -13.73 28.69
C GLN A 56 -8.83 -13.45 29.15
N ASN A 57 -9.82 -13.99 28.46
CA ASN A 57 -11.25 -13.76 28.70
C ASN A 57 -11.99 -15.07 28.95
N ASN A 58 -11.89 -15.63 30.15
CA ASN A 58 -12.35 -16.95 30.51
C ASN A 58 -13.86 -17.24 30.23
N GLY A 59 -14.66 -16.18 30.03
CA GLY A 59 -16.09 -16.28 29.76
C GLY A 59 -16.43 -16.35 28.26
N VAL A 60 -15.45 -16.18 27.39
CA VAL A 60 -15.65 -16.04 25.94
C VAL A 60 -14.87 -17.12 25.19
N ARG A 61 -15.41 -17.57 24.08
CA ARG A 61 -14.76 -18.44 23.11
C ARG A 61 -14.93 -17.86 21.71
N VAL A 62 -13.83 -17.55 21.05
CA VAL A 62 -13.84 -17.15 19.65
C VAL A 62 -13.68 -18.38 18.76
N ILE A 63 -14.55 -18.54 17.77
CA ILE A 63 -14.49 -19.60 16.75
C ILE A 63 -14.19 -18.96 15.40
N PRO A 64 -12.97 -19.08 14.89
CA PRO A 64 -12.64 -18.69 13.52
C PRO A 64 -13.34 -19.60 12.50
N VAL A 65 -13.91 -18.99 11.47
CA VAL A 65 -14.59 -19.70 10.37
C VAL A 65 -14.02 -19.21 9.06
N LEU A 66 -13.26 -20.06 8.36
CA LEU A 66 -12.78 -19.80 7.02
C LEU A 66 -13.93 -20.03 6.03
N THR A 67 -14.25 -19.03 5.25
CA THR A 67 -15.33 -19.04 4.26
C THR A 67 -14.75 -18.74 2.87
N SER A 68 -15.40 -19.18 1.80
CA SER A 68 -14.99 -18.85 0.45
C SER A 68 -15.03 -17.34 0.20
N ASP A 69 -14.02 -16.82 -0.50
CA ASP A 69 -13.98 -15.41 -0.93
C ASP A 69 -15.04 -15.10 -1.99
N SER A 70 -15.42 -16.09 -2.79
CA SER A 70 -16.48 -15.97 -3.77
C SER A 70 -17.81 -15.70 -3.08
N GLU A 71 -18.42 -14.56 -3.38
CA GLU A 71 -19.73 -14.15 -2.83
C GLU A 71 -19.74 -14.01 -1.30
N TYR A 72 -18.61 -13.65 -0.68
CA TYR A 72 -18.42 -13.60 0.77
C TYR A 72 -19.50 -12.75 1.48
N LEU A 73 -19.77 -11.53 1.00
CA LEU A 73 -20.84 -10.69 1.56
C LEU A 73 -22.23 -11.29 1.40
N GLU A 74 -22.48 -12.00 0.29
CA GLU A 74 -23.76 -12.68 0.09
C GLU A 74 -23.87 -13.86 1.04
N ALA A 75 -22.81 -14.61 1.29
CA ALA A 75 -22.79 -15.68 2.29
C ALA A 75 -23.13 -15.15 3.69
N ILE A 76 -22.53 -14.01 4.10
CA ILE A 76 -22.85 -13.34 5.37
C ILE A 76 -24.34 -12.95 5.43
N ASN A 77 -24.86 -12.36 4.36
CA ASN A 77 -26.25 -11.96 4.28
C ASN A 77 -27.21 -13.15 4.36
N GLN A 78 -26.91 -14.25 3.70
CA GLN A 78 -27.72 -15.46 3.73
C GLN A 78 -27.74 -16.10 5.14
N GLU A 79 -26.58 -16.20 5.78
CA GLU A 79 -26.48 -16.77 7.13
C GLU A 79 -27.19 -15.91 8.17
N THR A 80 -27.19 -14.58 8.05
CA THR A 80 -27.96 -13.70 8.94
C THR A 80 -29.46 -13.94 8.88
N LEU A 81 -29.95 -14.55 7.82
CA LEU A 81 -31.38 -14.82 7.66
C LEU A 81 -31.77 -16.25 8.10
N HIS A 82 -30.84 -17.20 8.15
CA HIS A 82 -31.19 -18.63 8.19
C HIS A 82 -30.39 -19.50 9.17
N SER A 83 -29.40 -18.97 9.89
CA SER A 83 -28.45 -19.77 10.67
C SER A 83 -28.35 -19.36 12.13
N ASP A 84 -27.99 -20.34 12.99
CA ASP A 84 -27.60 -20.11 14.38
C ASP A 84 -26.11 -19.78 14.52
N GLN A 85 -25.33 -19.77 13.42
CA GLN A 85 -23.90 -19.49 13.40
C GLN A 85 -23.59 -18.19 12.64
N ILE A 86 -24.40 -17.19 12.89
CA ILE A 86 -24.23 -15.85 12.32
C ILE A 86 -22.84 -15.31 12.72
N PRO A 87 -22.07 -14.72 11.81
CA PRO A 87 -20.81 -14.06 12.18
C PRO A 87 -21.08 -12.86 13.10
N ASP A 88 -20.47 -12.88 14.27
CA ASP A 88 -20.45 -11.73 15.19
C ASP A 88 -19.39 -10.72 14.75
N ILE A 89 -18.29 -11.22 14.20
CA ILE A 89 -17.19 -10.44 13.65
C ILE A 89 -16.80 -11.06 12.31
N TYR A 90 -16.47 -10.24 11.33
CA TYR A 90 -15.94 -10.76 10.08
C TYR A 90 -14.91 -9.80 9.48
N LEU A 91 -13.92 -10.35 8.76
CA LEU A 91 -12.94 -9.61 8.03
C LEU A 91 -13.48 -9.32 6.63
N LEU A 92 -13.27 -8.08 6.19
CA LEU A 92 -13.77 -7.61 4.91
C LEU A 92 -12.73 -6.71 4.25
N SER A 93 -12.64 -6.75 2.92
CA SER A 93 -11.85 -5.79 2.18
C SER A 93 -12.50 -4.40 2.20
N SER A 94 -11.69 -3.34 2.18
CA SER A 94 -12.18 -1.95 2.29
C SER A 94 -13.06 -1.52 1.12
N ASP A 95 -12.91 -2.10 -0.05
CA ASP A 95 -13.74 -1.86 -1.24
C ASP A 95 -15.17 -2.40 -1.10
N SER A 96 -15.36 -3.38 -0.23
CA SER A 96 -16.67 -3.96 0.09
C SER A 96 -17.32 -3.35 1.34
N LEU A 97 -16.62 -2.49 2.08
CA LEU A 97 -17.09 -1.93 3.35
C LEU A 97 -18.34 -1.07 3.21
N GLU A 98 -18.37 -0.19 2.21
CA GLU A 98 -19.53 0.65 1.91
C GLU A 98 -20.76 -0.21 1.59
N LYS A 99 -20.59 -1.22 0.76
CA LYS A 99 -21.66 -2.15 0.40
C LYS A 99 -22.20 -2.89 1.62
N ALA A 100 -21.33 -3.35 2.52
CA ALA A 100 -21.73 -3.99 3.78
C ALA A 100 -22.51 -3.04 4.68
N TYR A 101 -22.09 -1.78 4.80
CA TYR A 101 -22.78 -0.77 5.60
C TYR A 101 -24.16 -0.43 5.04
N LEU A 102 -24.26 -0.21 3.73
CA LEU A 102 -25.54 0.10 3.07
C LEU A 102 -26.53 -1.08 3.10
N ALA A 103 -26.01 -2.32 3.07
CA ALA A 103 -26.83 -3.52 3.22
C ALA A 103 -27.25 -3.79 4.68
N GLY A 104 -26.81 -2.99 5.66
CA GLY A 104 -27.11 -3.20 7.07
C GLY A 104 -26.34 -4.35 7.73
N LEU A 105 -25.34 -4.89 7.03
CA LEU A 105 -24.47 -5.96 7.54
C LEU A 105 -23.35 -5.42 8.43
N ALA A 106 -23.00 -4.15 8.28
CA ALA A 106 -22.01 -3.46 9.08
C ALA A 106 -22.63 -2.25 9.81
N SER A 107 -22.17 -1.95 11.01
CA SER A 107 -22.65 -0.83 11.79
C SER A 107 -21.48 0.02 12.31
N LYS A 108 -21.80 1.24 12.82
CA LYS A 108 -20.80 2.07 13.47
C LYS A 108 -20.14 1.33 14.63
N VAL A 109 -18.80 1.27 14.60
CA VAL A 109 -17.99 0.72 15.69
C VAL A 109 -17.80 1.77 16.78
N PRO A 110 -18.15 1.46 18.03
CA PRO A 110 -17.85 2.33 19.15
C PRO A 110 -16.39 2.13 19.56
N ASP A 111 -15.46 2.92 19.10
CA ASP A 111 -14.05 2.84 19.51
C ASP A 111 -13.87 3.25 20.98
N THR A 112 -14.38 2.40 21.89
CA THR A 112 -14.36 2.65 23.33
C THR A 112 -12.96 2.60 23.94
N VAL A 113 -12.03 1.92 23.26
CA VAL A 113 -10.64 1.79 23.68
C VAL A 113 -9.80 2.94 23.14
N GLY A 114 -10.28 3.63 22.08
CA GLY A 114 -9.61 4.76 21.47
C GLY A 114 -8.35 4.37 20.70
N ILE A 115 -8.34 3.18 20.09
CA ILE A 115 -7.19 2.70 19.31
C ILE A 115 -7.20 3.17 17.85
N CYS A 116 -8.35 3.58 17.32
CA CYS A 116 -8.49 4.03 15.93
C CYS A 116 -8.03 5.49 15.76
N ASN A 117 -6.75 5.71 15.91
CA ASN A 117 -6.12 7.02 15.75
C ASN A 117 -4.78 6.90 15.01
N THR A 118 -4.18 8.02 14.67
CA THR A 118 -2.92 8.11 13.90
C THR A 118 -1.68 7.65 14.67
N ASP A 119 -1.77 7.45 16.00
CA ASP A 119 -0.67 6.90 16.79
C ASP A 119 -0.54 5.37 16.60
N HIS A 120 -1.64 4.71 16.21
CA HIS A 120 -1.69 3.26 16.04
C HIS A 120 -1.82 2.83 14.57
N PHE A 121 -2.48 3.63 13.74
CA PHE A 121 -2.76 3.29 12.34
C PHE A 121 -2.40 4.45 11.41
N SER A 122 -2.00 4.12 10.18
CA SER A 122 -1.81 5.16 9.16
C SER A 122 -3.14 5.85 8.83
N GLN A 123 -3.06 7.11 8.41
CA GLN A 123 -4.25 7.87 7.96
C GLN A 123 -5.00 7.15 6.83
N ALA A 124 -4.28 6.48 5.94
CA ALA A 124 -4.88 5.70 4.85
C ALA A 124 -5.70 4.52 5.39
N ALA A 125 -5.19 3.79 6.38
CA ALA A 125 -5.92 2.69 7.01
C ALA A 125 -7.19 3.16 7.74
N LEU A 126 -7.11 4.28 8.47
CA LEU A 126 -8.28 4.87 9.15
C LEU A 126 -9.33 5.36 8.14
N SER A 127 -8.89 5.97 7.04
CA SER A 127 -9.80 6.40 5.97
C SER A 127 -10.50 5.23 5.31
N ALA A 128 -9.79 4.10 5.12
CA ALA A 128 -10.34 2.91 4.49
C ALA A 128 -11.45 2.22 5.31
N VAL A 129 -11.49 2.42 6.64
CA VAL A 129 -12.52 1.86 7.53
C VAL A 129 -13.57 2.90 7.98
N THR A 130 -13.55 4.09 7.37
CA THR A 130 -14.46 5.18 7.69
C THR A 130 -15.38 5.45 6.50
N TYR A 131 -16.67 5.40 6.72
CA TYR A 131 -17.70 5.76 5.74
C TYR A 131 -18.67 6.79 6.35
N ASP A 132 -19.02 7.82 5.59
CA ASP A 132 -19.92 8.91 6.04
C ASP A 132 -19.53 9.46 7.43
N GLN A 133 -18.23 9.72 7.64
CA GLN A 133 -17.62 10.18 8.90
C GLN A 133 -17.84 9.24 10.10
N LYS A 134 -18.18 7.99 9.85
CA LYS A 134 -18.38 6.97 10.87
C LYS A 134 -17.32 5.89 10.72
N LEU A 135 -16.69 5.53 11.82
CA LEU A 135 -15.85 4.35 11.90
C LEU A 135 -16.76 3.12 11.81
N ILE A 136 -16.54 2.26 10.80
CA ILE A 136 -17.39 1.07 10.55
C ILE A 136 -16.65 -0.22 10.87
N GLY A 137 -15.33 -0.19 10.92
CA GLY A 137 -14.51 -1.35 11.26
C GLY A 137 -13.19 -0.93 11.89
N TYR A 138 -12.45 -1.91 12.40
CA TYR A 138 -11.08 -1.74 12.84
C TYR A 138 -10.13 -2.13 11.70
N PRO A 139 -9.09 -1.34 11.39
CA PRO A 139 -8.05 -1.78 10.46
C PRO A 139 -7.33 -3.01 11.04
N VAL A 140 -7.19 -4.08 10.26
CA VAL A 140 -6.47 -5.29 10.68
C VAL A 140 -5.10 -5.35 10.01
N TYR A 141 -5.07 -5.26 8.70
CA TYR A 141 -3.85 -5.15 7.91
C TYR A 141 -4.16 -4.38 6.62
N PHE A 142 -3.14 -3.91 5.96
CA PHE A 142 -3.28 -3.34 4.63
C PHE A 142 -2.21 -3.88 3.70
N ASP A 143 -2.57 -4.01 2.45
CA ASP A 143 -1.68 -4.31 1.36
C ASP A 143 -1.64 -3.13 0.40
N THR A 144 -0.56 -2.97 -0.32
CA THR A 144 -0.37 -1.90 -1.27
C THR A 144 0.39 -2.38 -2.48
N SER A 145 -0.06 -1.95 -3.64
CA SER A 145 0.74 -2.09 -4.85
C SER A 145 1.75 -0.96 -4.90
N ALA A 146 3.00 -1.30 -5.06
CA ALA A 146 4.10 -0.34 -5.15
C ALA A 146 4.92 -0.59 -6.41
N LEU A 147 5.34 0.49 -7.05
CA LEU A 147 6.36 0.45 -8.08
C LEU A 147 7.72 0.40 -7.39
N VAL A 148 8.44 -0.69 -7.58
CA VAL A 148 9.83 -0.84 -7.11
C VAL A 148 10.75 -0.54 -8.28
N TYR A 149 11.71 0.33 -8.08
CA TYR A 149 12.68 0.70 -9.11
C TYR A 149 14.11 0.46 -8.63
N ASN A 150 15.01 0.22 -9.58
CA ASN A 150 16.44 0.17 -9.31
C ASN A 150 16.99 1.59 -9.38
N GLU A 151 17.46 2.11 -8.23
CA GLU A 151 17.97 3.47 -8.11
C GLU A 151 19.19 3.73 -9.00
N ASP A 152 20.11 2.76 -9.08
CA ASP A 152 21.34 2.90 -9.87
C ASP A 152 21.03 3.02 -11.36
N TYR A 153 20.07 2.25 -11.88
CA TYR A 153 19.65 2.36 -13.27
C TYR A 153 18.91 3.65 -13.56
N LEU A 154 18.08 4.12 -12.62
CA LEU A 154 17.41 5.40 -12.80
C LEU A 154 18.39 6.57 -12.76
N ARG A 155 19.42 6.52 -11.91
CA ARG A 155 20.52 7.49 -11.91
C ARG A 155 21.33 7.44 -13.21
N THR A 156 21.61 6.24 -13.71
CA THR A 156 22.29 6.07 -15.01
C THR A 156 21.48 6.73 -16.13
N TRP A 157 20.19 6.49 -16.19
CA TRP A 157 19.30 7.14 -17.15
C TRP A 157 19.34 8.68 -17.00
N ALA A 158 19.26 9.21 -15.79
CA ALA A 158 19.30 10.64 -15.52
C ALA A 158 20.62 11.26 -16.00
N THR A 159 21.75 10.59 -15.79
CA THR A 159 23.05 11.02 -16.31
C THR A 159 23.08 11.04 -17.84
N GLN A 160 22.55 9.99 -18.48
CA GLN A 160 22.43 9.94 -19.95
C GLN A 160 21.59 11.09 -20.53
N GLN A 161 20.49 11.48 -19.85
CA GLN A 161 19.68 12.62 -20.27
C GLN A 161 20.46 13.95 -20.12
N ALA A 162 21.14 14.13 -18.99
CA ALA A 162 21.97 15.32 -18.75
C ALA A 162 23.10 15.48 -19.80
N GLU A 163 23.76 14.39 -20.15
CA GLU A 163 24.81 14.37 -21.18
C GLU A 163 24.24 14.70 -22.57
N LYS A 164 23.08 14.13 -22.93
CA LYS A 164 22.41 14.41 -24.22
C LYS A 164 21.99 15.87 -24.35
N GLU A 165 21.40 16.44 -23.28
CA GLU A 165 20.99 17.85 -23.29
C GLU A 165 22.19 18.78 -23.47
N ARG A 166 23.30 18.47 -22.79
CA ARG A 166 24.52 19.28 -22.90
C ARG A 166 25.18 19.17 -24.28
N ALA A 167 25.24 17.96 -24.85
CA ALA A 167 25.73 17.75 -26.20
C ALA A 167 24.91 18.53 -27.26
N GLY A 168 23.57 18.49 -27.12
CA GLY A 168 22.66 19.24 -27.98
C GLY A 168 22.78 20.77 -27.85
N SER A 169 23.14 21.25 -26.65
CA SER A 169 23.39 22.68 -26.43
C SER A 169 24.69 23.18 -27.09
N SER A 170 25.67 22.29 -27.21
CA SER A 170 26.98 22.62 -27.84
C SER A 170 26.93 22.71 -29.40
N GLU A 171 25.94 22.05 -30.03
CA GLU A 171 25.76 22.09 -31.49
C GLU A 171 25.10 23.38 -32.00
N ASN A 172 24.52 24.19 -31.11
CA ASN A 172 23.87 25.47 -31.47
C ASN A 172 24.78 26.71 -31.36
N ASP A 173 26.01 26.55 -30.90
CA ASP A 173 27.02 27.60 -30.99
C ASP A 173 27.62 27.58 -32.42
N GLU A 174 27.02 28.34 -33.33
CA GLU A 174 27.61 28.60 -34.67
C GLU A 174 29.01 29.16 -34.50
N PRO A 175 30.00 28.71 -35.31
CA PRO A 175 31.34 29.30 -35.28
C PRO A 175 31.25 30.71 -35.86
N ILE A 176 31.47 31.69 -34.99
CA ILE A 176 31.66 33.09 -35.42
C ILE A 176 32.98 33.19 -36.16
N GLY A 177 32.88 33.37 -37.51
CA GLY A 177 33.81 34.11 -38.29
C GLY A 177 35.17 33.47 -38.61
N GLU A 178 35.30 33.16 -39.89
CA GLU A 178 36.58 32.96 -40.55
C GLU A 178 37.55 34.10 -40.21
N GLY A 179 38.62 33.76 -39.50
CA GLY A 179 39.82 34.60 -39.37
C GLY A 179 40.98 33.63 -39.29
N GLU A 180 41.62 33.43 -40.43
CA GLU A 180 42.93 32.76 -40.53
C GLU A 180 43.94 33.48 -39.65
N GLU A 181 44.33 32.94 -38.53
CA GLU A 181 45.62 33.16 -37.89
C GLU A 181 46.19 31.79 -37.49
N ILE A 182 47.21 31.41 -38.23
CA ILE A 182 48.13 30.33 -37.94
C ILE A 182 48.84 30.70 -36.64
N ILE A 183 48.43 30.14 -35.49
CA ILE A 183 49.22 30.28 -34.29
C ILE A 183 49.95 28.94 -34.09
N GLU A 184 51.29 29.08 -34.04
CA GLU A 184 52.24 28.01 -33.82
C GLU A 184 51.92 27.20 -32.57
N GLU A 185 52.07 25.91 -32.73
CA GLU A 185 51.96 24.86 -31.72
C GLU A 185 53.06 25.06 -30.65
N ASP A 186 52.83 25.91 -29.64
CA ASP A 186 53.58 25.82 -28.39
C ASP A 186 52.78 26.42 -27.21
N SER A 187 52.55 25.54 -26.16
CA SER A 187 52.11 25.89 -24.80
C SER A 187 50.65 26.34 -24.60
N LEU A 188 49.74 25.40 -24.57
CA LEU A 188 48.56 25.54 -23.71
C LEU A 188 48.95 25.11 -22.29
N PRO A 189 48.64 25.87 -21.23
CA PRO A 189 48.91 25.46 -19.87
C PRO A 189 47.96 24.31 -19.49
N GLU A 190 48.49 23.17 -19.06
CA GLU A 190 47.79 21.97 -18.63
C GLU A 190 46.75 22.23 -17.51
N ASP A 191 46.76 23.39 -16.87
CA ASP A 191 45.94 23.77 -15.73
C ASP A 191 44.52 24.24 -16.14
N GLN A 192 44.34 24.83 -17.34
CA GLN A 192 43.01 25.28 -17.77
C GLN A 192 42.11 24.17 -18.30
N THR A 193 42.70 23.11 -18.85
CA THR A 193 41.95 21.96 -19.36
C THR A 193 41.34 21.14 -18.21
N THR A 194 42.03 21.05 -17.08
CA THR A 194 41.57 20.27 -15.91
C THR A 194 40.44 21.01 -15.18
N GLU A 195 40.50 22.32 -15.03
CA GLU A 195 39.44 23.11 -14.40
C GLU A 195 38.15 23.14 -15.25
N GLN A 196 38.25 23.15 -16.55
CA GLN A 196 37.13 23.19 -17.47
C GLN A 196 36.41 21.81 -17.52
N VAL A 197 37.16 20.71 -17.52
CA VAL A 197 36.63 19.35 -17.46
C VAL A 197 35.91 19.12 -16.12
N THR A 198 36.46 19.57 -14.99
CA THR A 198 35.82 19.42 -13.68
C THR A 198 34.55 20.28 -13.52
N ALA A 199 34.53 21.47 -14.14
CA ALA A 199 33.35 22.34 -14.17
C ALA A 199 32.24 21.75 -15.04
N ASP A 200 32.62 21.11 -16.13
CA ASP A 200 31.67 20.41 -17.02
C ASP A 200 31.06 19.17 -16.40
N GLU A 201 31.86 18.35 -15.73
CA GLU A 201 31.36 17.19 -14.95
C GLU A 201 30.44 17.62 -13.80
N ALA A 202 30.78 18.71 -13.10
CA ALA A 202 29.93 19.21 -12.02
C ALA A 202 28.58 19.74 -12.55
N ALA A 203 28.54 20.34 -13.74
CA ALA A 203 27.31 20.80 -14.37
C ALA A 203 26.44 19.61 -14.84
N VAL A 204 27.05 18.59 -15.44
CA VAL A 204 26.33 17.33 -15.80
C VAL A 204 25.78 16.66 -14.58
N ASN A 205 26.54 16.53 -13.50
CA ASN A 205 26.08 15.92 -12.25
C ASN A 205 24.90 16.70 -11.63
N ALA A 206 24.96 18.03 -11.61
CA ALA A 206 23.87 18.87 -11.11
C ALA A 206 22.58 18.69 -11.93
N LEU A 207 22.70 18.61 -13.25
CA LEU A 207 21.59 18.38 -14.15
C LEU A 207 21.05 16.94 -14.01
N ALA A 208 21.93 15.95 -13.84
CA ALA A 208 21.55 14.57 -13.58
C ALA A 208 20.74 14.39 -12.26
N GLU A 209 21.12 15.11 -11.19
CA GLU A 209 20.34 15.11 -9.95
C GLU A 209 18.95 15.74 -10.15
N GLN A 210 18.81 16.75 -11.00
CA GLN A 210 17.51 17.30 -11.36
C GLN A 210 16.67 16.28 -12.13
N TYR A 211 17.23 15.67 -13.17
CA TYR A 211 16.55 14.60 -13.92
C TYR A 211 16.16 13.44 -13.03
N PHE A 212 17.02 13.03 -12.10
CA PHE A 212 16.72 11.96 -11.15
C PHE A 212 15.55 12.33 -10.23
N ALA A 213 15.52 13.56 -9.73
CA ALA A 213 14.42 14.02 -8.86
C ALA A 213 13.06 14.05 -9.60
N GLU A 214 13.07 14.34 -10.90
CA GLU A 214 11.88 14.38 -11.76
C GLU A 214 11.54 13.01 -12.38
N ALA A 215 12.45 12.04 -12.34
CA ALA A 215 12.36 10.76 -13.04
C ALA A 215 11.44 9.72 -12.37
N LEU A 216 10.96 9.97 -11.15
CA LEU A 216 10.04 9.01 -10.50
C LEU A 216 8.73 8.97 -11.28
N PRO A 217 8.45 7.88 -12.02
CA PRO A 217 7.30 7.82 -12.90
C PRO A 217 6.01 7.86 -12.09
N SER A 218 5.15 8.79 -12.41
CA SER A 218 3.81 8.94 -11.83
C SER A 218 2.70 8.50 -12.78
N THR A 219 3.03 8.39 -14.06
CA THR A 219 2.14 7.97 -15.14
C THR A 219 2.76 6.86 -15.99
N VAL A 220 1.93 6.20 -16.80
CA VAL A 220 2.41 5.23 -17.78
C VAL A 220 3.25 5.90 -18.87
N ASP A 221 2.93 7.13 -19.22
CA ASP A 221 3.69 7.89 -20.23
C ASP A 221 5.11 8.20 -19.73
N ASP A 222 5.30 8.46 -18.45
CA ASP A 222 6.63 8.63 -17.84
C ASP A 222 7.46 7.35 -17.97
N LEU A 223 6.84 6.18 -17.72
CA LEU A 223 7.49 4.88 -17.89
C LEU A 223 7.88 4.61 -19.35
N LEU A 224 6.99 4.94 -20.28
CA LEU A 224 7.26 4.79 -21.71
C LEU A 224 8.40 5.71 -22.16
N ASN A 225 8.45 6.95 -21.69
CA ASN A 225 9.54 7.87 -21.96
C ASN A 225 10.89 7.36 -21.44
N ILE A 226 10.94 6.79 -20.25
CA ILE A 226 12.14 6.13 -19.73
C ILE A 226 12.53 4.95 -20.64
N ALA A 227 11.55 4.12 -21.05
CA ALA A 227 11.80 2.96 -21.89
C ALA A 227 12.37 3.34 -23.26
N ASP A 228 11.90 4.44 -23.86
CA ASP A 228 12.33 4.91 -25.17
C ASP A 228 13.70 5.60 -25.13
N THR A 229 14.10 6.16 -24.00
CA THR A 229 15.27 7.01 -23.88
C THR A 229 16.44 6.39 -23.11
N PHE A 230 16.19 5.29 -22.36
CA PHE A 230 17.22 4.62 -21.57
C PHE A 230 18.12 3.75 -22.44
N ASP A 231 19.42 4.06 -22.45
CA ASP A 231 20.45 3.20 -23.02
C ASP A 231 20.86 2.16 -21.95
N ALA A 232 20.21 1.00 -22.02
CA ALA A 232 20.30 -0.01 -20.98
C ALA A 232 21.65 -0.73 -20.99
N PRO A 233 22.31 -0.95 -19.84
CA PRO A 233 23.53 -1.72 -19.73
C PRO A 233 23.31 -3.18 -20.17
N GLU A 234 24.42 -3.87 -20.54
CA GLU A 234 24.40 -5.29 -20.91
C GLU A 234 23.77 -6.13 -19.78
N GLY A 235 22.80 -6.97 -20.13
CA GLY A 235 22.10 -7.86 -19.20
C GLY A 235 20.80 -7.30 -18.63
N VAL A 236 20.42 -6.06 -18.98
CA VAL A 236 19.11 -5.48 -18.66
C VAL A 236 18.11 -5.93 -19.72
N GLU A 237 17.15 -6.77 -19.36
CA GLU A 237 16.17 -7.35 -20.29
C GLU A 237 15.01 -6.41 -20.63
N GLY A 238 14.75 -5.39 -19.79
CA GLY A 238 13.68 -4.44 -19.99
C GLY A 238 13.59 -3.40 -18.87
N VAL A 239 12.95 -2.28 -19.19
CA VAL A 239 12.78 -1.14 -18.26
C VAL A 239 11.74 -1.45 -17.19
N MET A 240 10.74 -2.26 -17.51
CA MET A 240 9.67 -2.62 -16.58
C MET A 240 9.35 -4.10 -16.64
N LYS A 241 9.15 -4.70 -15.47
CA LYS A 241 8.61 -6.04 -15.33
C LYS A 241 7.29 -5.97 -14.58
N TRP A 242 6.23 -6.45 -15.21
CA TRP A 242 4.90 -6.48 -14.65
C TRP A 242 4.44 -7.92 -14.41
N ASP A 243 3.97 -8.21 -13.21
CA ASP A 243 3.31 -9.47 -12.93
C ASP A 243 1.81 -9.35 -13.24
N VAL A 244 1.41 -9.85 -14.41
CA VAL A 244 0.01 -9.80 -14.86
C VAL A 244 -0.89 -10.87 -14.20
N ASN A 245 -0.32 -11.76 -13.40
CA ASN A 245 -1.06 -12.87 -12.79
C ASN A 245 -1.65 -12.53 -11.42
N ASN A 246 -1.31 -11.37 -10.87
CA ASN A 246 -1.73 -10.89 -9.55
C ASN A 246 -2.58 -9.62 -9.62
N ILE A 247 -3.41 -9.48 -10.66
CA ILE A 247 -4.38 -8.38 -10.79
C ILE A 247 -5.78 -8.91 -10.47
#